data_839c1d3d438528f88625df26fb7a04c8
#
_entry.id   839c1d3d438528f88625df26fb7a04c8
#
_cell.length_a   1.000
_cell.length_b   1.000
_cell.length_c   1.000
_cell.angle_alpha   90.00
_cell.angle_beta   90.00
_cell.angle_gamma   90.00
#
_symmetry.space_group_name_H-M   'P 1'
#
loop_
_entity.id
_entity.type
_entity.pdbx_description
1 polymer ?
#
loop_
_entity_poly.entity_id
_entity_poly.type
_entity_poly.pdbx_seq_one_letter_code
_entity_poly.pdbx_strand_id
1 'polypeptide(L)'
;TRPNDWARALWYEDLAGGRVSELAASIFFQRFMRPLAFKQEPDEELIARIIEKDLPPMLDYLESQIPMGRFIFGDFMMADLSIASPFINAAYAGYEVDVSRWPNLVGLVARVRAQPQVAAVLEKEKRALGLN
;
A
#
# COMPACT_ATOMS: atom_id res chain seq x y z
N THR A 1 -15.37 -18.11 -9.58
CA THR A 1 -15.47 -16.70 -9.18
C THR A 1 -16.73 -16.09 -9.74
N ARG A 2 -17.48 -15.41 -8.93
CA ARG A 2 -18.72 -14.75 -9.34
C ARG A 2 -18.42 -13.55 -10.23
N PRO A 3 -19.29 -13.24 -11.22
CA PRO A 3 -19.07 -12.06 -12.07
C PRO A 3 -18.93 -10.75 -11.29
N ASN A 4 -19.70 -10.59 -10.20
CA ASN A 4 -19.60 -9.39 -9.35
C ASN A 4 -18.25 -9.30 -8.65
N ASP A 5 -17.69 -10.43 -8.20
CA ASP A 5 -16.37 -10.46 -7.56
C ASP A 5 -15.29 -10.14 -8.58
N TRP A 6 -15.42 -10.60 -9.82
CA TRP A 6 -14.50 -10.28 -10.90
C TRP A 6 -14.47 -8.78 -11.20
N ALA A 7 -15.66 -8.17 -11.33
CA ALA A 7 -15.77 -6.74 -11.57
C ALA A 7 -15.19 -5.91 -10.41
N ARG A 8 -15.47 -6.33 -9.17
CA ARG A 8 -14.92 -5.68 -7.98
C ARG A 8 -13.40 -5.82 -7.93
N ALA A 9 -12.86 -6.98 -8.26
CA ALA A 9 -11.41 -7.20 -8.29
C ALA A 9 -10.74 -6.27 -9.29
N LEU A 10 -11.29 -6.14 -10.50
CA LEU A 10 -10.77 -5.21 -11.51
C LEU A 10 -10.84 -3.76 -11.03
N TRP A 11 -11.92 -3.39 -10.36
CA TRP A 11 -12.08 -2.05 -9.82
C TRP A 11 -11.05 -1.73 -8.73
N TYR A 12 -10.79 -2.68 -7.82
CA TYR A 12 -9.76 -2.50 -6.78
C TYR A 12 -8.37 -2.42 -7.38
N GLU A 13 -8.06 -3.20 -8.39
CA GLU A 13 -6.78 -3.12 -9.09
C GLU A 13 -6.60 -1.77 -9.74
N ASP A 14 -7.64 -1.25 -10.37
CA ASP A 14 -7.61 0.06 -11.03
C ASP A 14 -7.41 1.18 -10.02
N LEU A 15 -8.16 1.17 -8.91
CA LEU A 15 -8.04 2.15 -7.84
C LEU A 15 -6.64 2.11 -7.22
N ALA A 16 -6.18 0.94 -6.82
CA ALA A 16 -4.88 0.78 -6.17
C ALA A 16 -3.73 1.01 -7.15
N GLY A 17 -3.88 0.58 -8.41
CA GLY A 17 -2.90 0.82 -9.46
C GLY A 17 -2.88 2.25 -9.96
N GLY A 18 -3.95 3.02 -9.70
CA GLY A 18 -4.07 4.42 -10.10
C GLY A 18 -3.69 5.37 -8.98
N ARG A 19 -4.69 6.06 -8.41
CA ARG A 19 -4.45 7.18 -7.49
C ARG A 19 -3.74 6.79 -6.19
N VAL A 20 -4.12 5.68 -5.56
CA VAL A 20 -3.49 5.25 -4.30
C VAL A 20 -2.02 4.90 -4.52
N SER A 21 -1.74 4.13 -5.58
CA SER A 21 -0.37 3.74 -5.92
C SER A 21 0.49 4.95 -6.25
N GLU A 22 -0.06 5.91 -6.99
CA GLU A 22 0.61 7.16 -7.33
C GLU A 22 0.98 7.96 -6.10
N LEU A 23 0.05 8.12 -5.15
CA LEU A 23 0.30 8.85 -3.92
C LEU A 23 1.33 8.16 -3.04
N ALA A 24 1.23 6.84 -2.88
CA ALA A 24 2.19 6.07 -2.10
C ALA A 24 3.57 6.07 -2.74
N ALA A 25 3.64 5.96 -4.07
CA ALA A 25 4.89 6.03 -4.80
C ALA A 25 5.55 7.40 -4.67
N SER A 26 4.77 8.47 -4.58
CA SER A 26 5.30 9.82 -4.36
C SER A 26 6.00 9.93 -3.00
N ILE A 27 5.42 9.33 -1.96
CA ILE A 27 6.05 9.29 -0.63
C ILE A 27 7.38 8.53 -0.71
N PHE A 28 7.38 7.35 -1.34
CA PHE A 28 8.57 6.54 -1.49
C PHE A 28 9.66 7.30 -2.27
N PHE A 29 9.29 7.92 -3.39
CA PHE A 29 10.23 8.68 -4.20
C PHE A 29 10.85 9.83 -3.41
N GLN A 30 10.04 10.63 -2.72
CA GLN A 30 10.51 11.79 -1.99
C GLN A 30 11.43 11.42 -0.84
N ARG A 31 11.07 10.41 -0.05
CA ARG A 31 11.83 10.08 1.16
C ARG A 31 12.97 9.10 0.93
N PHE A 32 12.88 8.27 -0.09
CA PHE A 32 13.85 7.22 -0.34
C PHE A 32 14.72 7.50 -1.56
N MET A 33 14.08 7.64 -2.74
CA MET A 33 14.82 7.76 -4.00
C MET A 33 15.50 9.11 -4.17
N ARG A 34 14.81 10.18 -3.81
CA ARG A 34 15.34 11.52 -4.01
C ARG A 34 16.63 11.79 -3.22
N PRO A 35 16.71 11.46 -1.91
CA PRO A 35 17.97 11.59 -1.19
C PRO A 35 19.05 10.62 -1.66
N LEU A 36 18.68 9.36 -1.93
CA LEU A 36 19.65 8.30 -2.25
C LEU A 36 20.21 8.44 -3.66
N ALA A 37 19.34 8.60 -4.66
CA ALA A 37 19.74 8.59 -6.07
C ALA A 37 20.09 9.99 -6.60
N PHE A 38 19.39 11.02 -6.14
CA PHE A 38 19.54 12.38 -6.66
C PHE A 38 20.23 13.33 -5.68
N LYS A 39 20.52 12.88 -4.47
CA LYS A 39 21.18 13.68 -3.43
C LYS A 39 20.45 15.00 -3.15
N GLN A 40 19.12 14.95 -3.19
CA GLN A 40 18.24 16.09 -2.93
C GLN A 40 17.41 15.81 -1.69
N GLU A 41 17.02 16.88 -0.98
CA GLU A 41 16.16 16.73 0.19
C GLU A 41 14.72 16.38 -0.22
N PRO A 42 13.99 15.58 0.59
CA PRO A 42 12.59 15.30 0.32
C PRO A 42 11.74 16.57 0.39
N ASP A 43 10.70 16.63 -0.42
CA ASP A 43 9.69 17.68 -0.33
C ASP A 43 8.69 17.31 0.77
N GLU A 44 8.98 17.70 2.00
CA GLU A 44 8.15 17.36 3.16
C GLU A 44 6.77 18.02 3.13
N GLU A 45 6.62 19.17 2.48
CA GLU A 45 5.32 19.80 2.30
C GLU A 45 4.41 18.95 1.40
N LEU A 46 4.95 18.43 0.31
CA LEU A 46 4.22 17.53 -0.58
C LEU A 46 3.82 16.24 0.15
N ILE A 47 4.75 15.66 0.90
CA ILE A 47 4.50 14.45 1.68
C ILE A 47 3.41 14.69 2.71
N ALA A 48 3.47 15.79 3.44
CA ALA A 48 2.46 16.15 4.44
C ALA A 48 1.08 16.31 3.81
N ARG A 49 0.99 16.96 2.65
CA ARG A 49 -0.28 17.12 1.93
C ARG A 49 -0.86 15.77 1.52
N ILE A 50 -0.02 14.88 1.01
CA ILE A 50 -0.45 13.53 0.61
C ILE A 50 -1.02 12.79 1.82
N ILE A 51 -0.28 12.77 2.92
CA ILE A 51 -0.65 12.01 4.12
C ILE A 51 -1.88 12.59 4.80
N GLU A 52 -1.99 13.92 4.86
CA GLU A 52 -3.04 14.58 5.63
C GLU A 52 -4.32 14.87 4.83
N LYS A 53 -4.20 15.06 3.52
CA LYS A 53 -5.33 15.49 2.69
C LYS A 53 -5.70 14.53 1.56
N ASP A 54 -4.70 14.04 0.81
CA ASP A 54 -4.98 13.28 -0.40
C ASP A 54 -5.29 11.81 -0.12
N LEU A 55 -4.55 11.17 0.79
CA LEU A 55 -4.74 9.77 1.12
C LEU A 55 -5.98 9.49 1.98
N PRO A 56 -6.29 10.26 3.05
CA PRO A 56 -7.36 9.88 3.96
C PRO A 56 -8.71 9.57 3.33
N PRO A 57 -9.24 10.34 2.36
CA PRO A 57 -10.51 9.97 1.73
C PRO A 57 -10.47 8.63 1.03
N MET A 58 -9.34 8.29 0.40
CA MET A 58 -9.16 7.01 -0.28
C MET A 58 -9.02 5.87 0.71
N LEU A 59 -8.31 6.11 1.82
CA LEU A 59 -8.16 5.11 2.88
C LEU A 59 -9.49 4.86 3.59
N ASP A 60 -10.29 5.88 3.81
CA ASP A 60 -11.63 5.74 4.38
C ASP A 60 -12.51 4.86 3.50
N TYR A 61 -12.45 5.05 2.18
CA TYR A 61 -13.20 4.22 1.25
C TYR A 61 -12.71 2.78 1.29
N LEU A 62 -11.40 2.56 1.20
CA LEU A 62 -10.82 1.22 1.26
C LEU A 62 -11.19 0.52 2.57
N GLU A 63 -11.12 1.23 3.69
CA GLU A 63 -11.47 0.69 5.00
C GLU A 63 -12.91 0.18 5.02
N SER A 64 -13.83 0.90 4.38
CA SER A 64 -15.24 0.51 4.33
C SER A 64 -15.49 -0.75 3.49
N GLN A 65 -14.58 -1.08 2.59
CA GLN A 65 -14.72 -2.22 1.68
C GLN A 65 -13.95 -3.47 2.13
N ILE A 66 -12.98 -3.32 3.00
CA ILE A 66 -12.13 -4.43 3.45
C ILE A 66 -12.79 -5.15 4.62
N PRO A 67 -13.03 -6.47 4.53
CA PRO A 67 -13.60 -7.22 5.65
C PRO A 67 -12.61 -7.37 6.80
N MET A 68 -13.16 -7.39 8.01
CA MET A 68 -12.35 -7.59 9.21
C MET A 68 -11.80 -9.01 9.25
N GLY A 69 -10.49 -9.12 9.46
CA GLY A 69 -9.84 -10.40 9.75
C GLY A 69 -9.68 -11.37 8.58
N ARG A 70 -9.95 -10.95 7.33
CA ARG A 70 -9.83 -11.84 6.17
C ARG A 70 -9.46 -11.07 4.90
N PHE A 71 -9.11 -11.81 3.84
CA PHE A 71 -8.94 -11.22 2.51
C PHE A 71 -10.28 -10.76 1.94
N ILE A 72 -10.24 -9.88 0.93
CA ILE A 72 -11.44 -9.21 0.39
C ILE A 72 -12.48 -10.23 -0.07
N PHE A 73 -12.04 -11.29 -0.75
CA PHE A 73 -12.93 -12.33 -1.27
C PHE A 73 -12.78 -13.67 -0.52
N GLY A 74 -12.20 -13.63 0.68
CA GLY A 74 -11.97 -14.82 1.51
C GLY A 74 -10.60 -15.43 1.33
N ASP A 75 -10.22 -15.75 0.09
CA ASP A 75 -8.91 -16.30 -0.24
C ASP A 75 -7.99 -15.20 -0.76
N PHE A 76 -6.67 -15.40 -0.62
CA PHE A 76 -5.70 -14.45 -1.14
C PHE A 76 -5.78 -14.35 -2.66
N MET A 77 -6.01 -13.14 -3.15
CA MET A 77 -6.16 -12.86 -4.57
C MET A 77 -5.34 -11.63 -4.97
N MET A 78 -5.23 -11.40 -6.27
CA MET A 78 -4.51 -10.26 -6.83
C MET A 78 -5.03 -8.91 -6.32
N ALA A 79 -6.33 -8.82 -6.05
CA ALA A 79 -6.93 -7.60 -5.50
C ALA A 79 -6.30 -7.24 -4.14
N ASP A 80 -6.07 -8.23 -3.28
CA ASP A 80 -5.42 -8.00 -1.98
C ASP A 80 -4.00 -7.47 -2.16
N LEU A 81 -3.25 -8.06 -3.06
CA LEU A 81 -1.88 -7.65 -3.35
C LEU A 81 -1.85 -6.23 -3.94
N SER A 82 -2.75 -5.92 -4.87
CA SER A 82 -2.83 -4.60 -5.51
C SER A 82 -3.12 -3.49 -4.50
N ILE A 83 -3.99 -3.76 -3.53
CA ILE A 83 -4.30 -2.79 -2.47
C ILE A 83 -3.14 -2.66 -1.50
N ALA A 84 -2.51 -3.77 -1.09
CA ALA A 84 -1.48 -3.77 -0.07
C ALA A 84 -0.12 -3.25 -0.57
N SER A 85 0.24 -3.53 -1.82
CA SER A 85 1.56 -3.19 -2.38
C SER A 85 1.98 -1.73 -2.22
N PRO A 86 1.12 -0.73 -2.51
CA PRO A 86 1.52 0.66 -2.34
C PRO A 86 1.92 0.99 -0.90
N PHE A 87 1.21 0.41 0.08
CA PHE A 87 1.48 0.67 1.49
C PHE A 87 2.73 -0.06 1.98
N ILE A 88 3.00 -1.25 1.44
CA ILE A 88 4.23 -1.99 1.71
C ILE A 88 5.43 -1.16 1.23
N ASN A 89 5.35 -0.62 0.03
CA ASN A 89 6.42 0.22 -0.53
C ASN A 89 6.60 1.52 0.24
N ALA A 90 5.51 2.19 0.60
CA ALA A 90 5.56 3.43 1.37
C ALA A 90 6.13 3.21 2.77
N ALA A 91 5.99 2.02 3.34
CA ALA A 91 6.56 1.67 4.64
C ALA A 91 8.09 1.74 4.62
N TYR A 92 8.74 1.41 3.51
CA TYR A 92 10.18 1.57 3.38
C TYR A 92 10.61 3.03 3.52
N ALA A 93 9.73 3.95 3.17
CA ALA A 93 9.95 5.40 3.28
C ALA A 93 9.45 5.98 4.61
N GLY A 94 9.07 5.12 5.55
CA GLY A 94 8.64 5.52 6.88
C GLY A 94 7.16 5.86 7.03
N TYR A 95 6.35 5.64 5.99
CA TYR A 95 4.91 5.87 6.10
C TYR A 95 4.21 4.61 6.60
N GLU A 96 3.55 4.71 7.75
CA GLU A 96 2.76 3.63 8.31
C GLU A 96 1.29 4.07 8.37
N VAL A 97 0.40 3.17 7.91
CA VAL A 97 -1.04 3.42 7.99
C VAL A 97 -1.47 3.38 9.46
N ASP A 98 -2.28 4.37 9.86
CA ASP A 98 -2.75 4.50 11.24
C ASP A 98 -3.77 3.40 11.56
N VAL A 99 -3.37 2.45 12.41
CA VAL A 99 -4.20 1.31 12.78
C VAL A 99 -5.46 1.72 13.56
N SER A 100 -5.40 2.84 14.29
CA SER A 100 -6.55 3.31 15.04
C SER A 100 -7.64 3.86 14.13
N ARG A 101 -7.28 4.34 12.96
CA ARG A 101 -8.20 4.93 11.99
C ARG A 101 -8.61 3.94 10.88
N TRP A 102 -7.66 3.10 10.43
CA TRP A 102 -7.89 2.17 9.33
C TRP A 102 -7.46 0.74 9.70
N PRO A 103 -8.11 0.12 10.72
CA PRO A 103 -7.67 -1.19 11.22
C PRO A 103 -7.82 -2.33 10.21
N ASN A 104 -8.87 -2.31 9.38
CA ASN A 104 -9.08 -3.37 8.39
C ASN A 104 -8.04 -3.31 7.28
N LEU A 105 -7.67 -2.10 6.84
CA LEU A 105 -6.61 -1.91 5.86
C LEU A 105 -5.26 -2.39 6.42
N VAL A 106 -4.92 -1.99 7.64
CA VAL A 106 -3.68 -2.42 8.29
C VAL A 106 -3.66 -3.94 8.42
N GLY A 107 -4.78 -4.54 8.82
CA GLY A 107 -4.90 -5.99 8.92
C GLY A 107 -4.71 -6.70 7.58
N LEU A 108 -5.28 -6.15 6.50
CA LEU A 108 -5.10 -6.71 5.16
C LEU A 108 -3.64 -6.65 4.73
N VAL A 109 -2.98 -5.52 4.90
CA VAL A 109 -1.57 -5.36 4.56
C VAL A 109 -0.71 -6.39 5.32
N ALA A 110 -0.99 -6.58 6.60
CA ALA A 110 -0.27 -7.56 7.42
C ALA A 110 -0.49 -8.99 6.91
N ARG A 111 -1.72 -9.33 6.53
CA ARG A 111 -2.03 -10.66 6.00
C ARG A 111 -1.35 -10.92 4.65
N VAL A 112 -1.28 -9.89 3.79
CA VAL A 112 -0.56 -10.01 2.51
C VAL A 112 0.94 -10.23 2.75
N ARG A 113 1.53 -9.45 3.66
CA ARG A 113 2.95 -9.62 4.01
C ARG A 113 3.28 -11.01 4.54
N ALA A 114 2.32 -11.62 5.21
CA ALA A 114 2.50 -12.96 5.80
C ALA A 114 2.42 -14.10 4.77
N GLN A 115 1.96 -13.84 3.54
CA GLN A 115 1.96 -14.86 2.50
C GLN A 115 3.39 -15.26 2.16
N PRO A 116 3.74 -16.57 2.15
CA PRO A 116 5.13 -17.00 1.96
C PRO A 116 5.79 -16.46 0.70
N GLN A 117 5.07 -16.46 -0.43
CA GLN A 117 5.60 -15.97 -1.70
C GLN A 117 5.84 -14.45 -1.66
N VAL A 118 4.99 -13.70 -0.95
CA VAL A 118 5.15 -12.25 -0.78
C VAL A 118 6.31 -11.97 0.15
N ALA A 119 6.41 -12.67 1.27
CA ALA A 119 7.49 -12.50 2.23
C ALA A 119 8.86 -12.74 1.57
N ALA A 120 8.97 -13.77 0.71
CA ALA A 120 10.21 -14.07 0.00
C ALA A 120 10.62 -12.92 -0.94
N VAL A 121 9.66 -12.34 -1.65
CA VAL A 121 9.91 -11.19 -2.55
C VAL A 121 10.35 -9.98 -1.74
N LEU A 122 9.69 -9.71 -0.60
CA LEU A 122 10.02 -8.56 0.25
C LEU A 122 11.43 -8.67 0.83
N GLU A 123 11.87 -9.86 1.20
CA GLU A 123 13.23 -10.07 1.67
C GLU A 123 14.26 -9.75 0.58
N LYS A 124 13.99 -10.15 -0.66
CA LYS A 124 14.86 -9.81 -1.80
C LYS A 124 14.90 -8.30 -2.06
N GLU A 125 13.75 -7.64 -1.98
CA GLU A 125 13.65 -6.18 -2.17
C GLU A 125 14.44 -5.44 -1.09
N LYS A 126 14.32 -5.86 0.16
CA LYS A 126 15.07 -5.26 1.27
C LYS A 126 16.58 -5.34 1.02
N ARG A 127 17.05 -6.49 0.59
CA ARG A 127 18.48 -6.68 0.28
C ARG A 127 18.92 -5.79 -0.87
N ALA A 128 18.11 -5.70 -1.93
CA ALA A 128 18.42 -4.88 -3.09
C ALA A 128 18.47 -3.40 -2.74
N LEU A 129 17.64 -2.95 -1.77
CA LEU A 129 17.61 -1.56 -1.32
C LEU A 129 18.63 -1.28 -0.20
N GLY A 130 19.38 -2.28 0.24
CA GLY A 130 20.33 -2.12 1.35
C GLY A 130 19.68 -2.04 2.72
N LEU A 131 18.45 -2.50 2.86
CA LEU A 131 17.72 -2.51 4.12
C LEU A 131 17.85 -3.88 4.79
N ASN A 132 17.96 -3.90 6.10
CA ASN A 132 18.07 -5.14 6.88
C ASN A 132 16.75 -5.51 7.56
#